data_bd77ee34d3caa235539da5f7f81a59ee
#
_entry.id   bd77ee34d3caa235539da5f7f81a59ee
#
_cell.length_a   1.000
_cell.length_b   1.000
_cell.length_c   1.000
_cell.angle_alpha   90.00
_cell.angle_beta   90.00
_cell.angle_gamma   90.00
#
_symmetry.space_group_name_H-M   'P 1'
#
loop_
_entity.id
_entity.type
_entity.pdbx_description
1 polymer ?
#
loop_
_entity_poly.entity_id
_entity_poly.type
_entity_poly.pdbx_seq_one_letter_code
_entity_poly.pdbx_strand_id
1 'polypeptide(L)'
;MVERLAAYVAGVPGEVDVERKFEADVGRARLVGRIDRVERLGPDPVAGAERVRVVDLKTSKNPVSEDDARTNAQLATYQVAVEAGGLERPALPDGARLVYLGAGSSGPTTRAQVPPAEAEDPRWAHELVARVADTMAGSCFDARLNPGCGHCPVRRSCPLQDEGRQVTQ
;
A
#
# COMPACT_ATOMS: atom_id res chain seq x y z
N MET A 1 -10.13 9.93 17.62
CA MET A 1 -9.74 9.70 16.20
C MET A 1 -9.51 11.03 15.49
N VAL A 2 -10.47 11.95 15.49
CA VAL A 2 -10.35 13.27 14.85
C VAL A 2 -9.15 14.07 15.39
N GLU A 3 -8.94 14.09 16.70
CA GLU A 3 -7.81 14.78 17.34
C GLU A 3 -6.45 14.22 16.87
N ARG A 4 -6.35 12.90 16.68
CA ARG A 4 -5.12 12.27 16.16
C ARG A 4 -4.86 12.62 14.71
N LEU A 5 -5.93 12.69 13.90
CA LEU A 5 -5.80 13.18 12.52
C LEU A 5 -5.34 14.63 12.52
N ALA A 6 -5.94 15.48 13.33
CA ALA A 6 -5.55 16.89 13.46
C ALA A 6 -4.07 17.03 13.88
N ALA A 7 -3.64 16.25 14.88
CA ALA A 7 -2.25 16.24 15.33
C ALA A 7 -1.28 15.78 14.21
N TYR A 8 -1.66 14.76 13.43
CA TYR A 8 -0.87 14.32 12.28
C TYR A 8 -0.74 15.41 11.22
N VAL A 9 -1.88 16.00 10.84
CA VAL A 9 -1.94 17.04 9.79
C VAL A 9 -1.14 18.28 10.20
N ALA A 10 -1.23 18.70 11.46
CA ALA A 10 -0.48 19.84 11.98
C ALA A 10 1.05 19.65 11.96
N GLY A 11 1.50 18.39 12.05
CA GLY A 11 2.93 18.05 12.03
C GLY A 11 3.54 17.90 10.62
N VAL A 12 2.75 18.02 9.56
CA VAL A 12 3.22 17.86 8.18
C VAL A 12 3.08 19.18 7.43
N PRO A 13 4.16 19.95 7.33
CA PRO A 13 4.17 21.19 6.55
C PRO A 13 4.18 20.88 5.05
N GLY A 14 3.63 21.80 4.25
CA GLY A 14 3.66 21.73 2.80
C GLY A 14 2.31 21.48 2.14
N GLU A 15 2.33 21.37 0.82
CA GLU A 15 1.16 21.10 0.00
C GLU A 15 0.75 19.64 0.14
N VAL A 16 -0.54 19.40 0.22
CA VAL A 16 -1.11 18.07 0.38
C VAL A 16 -2.29 17.88 -0.56
N ASP A 17 -2.28 16.80 -1.30
CA ASP A 17 -3.44 16.31 -2.03
C ASP A 17 -4.15 15.23 -1.20
N VAL A 18 -5.49 15.25 -1.16
CA VAL A 18 -6.29 14.24 -0.48
C VAL A 18 -7.15 13.47 -1.48
N GLU A 19 -7.44 12.19 -1.16
CA GLU A 19 -8.29 11.33 -2.01
C GLU A 19 -7.84 11.33 -3.48
N ARG A 20 -6.51 11.28 -3.69
CA ARG A 20 -5.94 11.46 -5.02
C ARG A 20 -6.06 10.18 -5.84
N LYS A 21 -6.76 10.27 -6.96
CA LYS A 21 -6.79 9.19 -7.94
C LYS A 21 -5.44 9.04 -8.61
N PHE A 22 -5.09 7.80 -8.90
CA PHE A 22 -3.92 7.46 -9.70
C PHE A 22 -4.29 6.42 -10.75
N GLU A 23 -3.56 6.45 -11.84
CA GLU A 23 -3.61 5.45 -12.89
C GLU A 23 -2.22 5.34 -13.54
N ALA A 24 -1.67 4.14 -13.59
CA ALA A 24 -0.35 3.87 -14.16
C ALA A 24 -0.30 2.51 -14.83
N ASP A 25 0.39 2.44 -15.96
CA ASP A 25 0.75 1.18 -16.60
C ASP A 25 2.15 0.77 -16.15
N VAL A 26 2.28 -0.42 -15.57
CA VAL A 26 3.54 -0.98 -15.04
C VAL A 26 3.74 -2.37 -15.66
N GLY A 27 4.55 -2.46 -16.68
CA GLY A 27 4.68 -3.69 -17.46
C GLY A 27 3.33 -4.07 -18.08
N ARG A 28 2.79 -5.24 -17.69
CA ARG A 28 1.46 -5.67 -18.13
C ARG A 28 0.34 -5.35 -17.14
N ALA A 29 0.67 -4.75 -16.01
CA ALA A 29 -0.31 -4.33 -15.01
C ALA A 29 -0.81 -2.92 -15.31
N ARG A 30 -2.11 -2.70 -15.18
CA ARG A 30 -2.71 -1.37 -15.07
C ARG A 30 -3.14 -1.15 -13.62
N LEU A 31 -2.45 -0.26 -12.94
CA LEU A 31 -2.71 0.10 -11.55
C LEU A 31 -3.70 1.28 -11.53
N VAL A 32 -4.85 1.07 -10.90
CA VAL A 32 -5.88 2.11 -10.76
C VAL A 32 -6.32 2.14 -9.31
N GLY A 33 -6.40 3.32 -8.73
CA GLY A 33 -6.83 3.43 -7.35
C GLY A 33 -6.92 4.86 -6.85
N ARG A 34 -6.92 4.97 -5.53
CA ARG A 34 -6.98 6.25 -4.83
C ARG A 34 -6.06 6.19 -3.61
N ILE A 35 -5.24 7.21 -3.44
CA ILE A 35 -4.38 7.40 -2.28
C ILE A 35 -5.09 8.39 -1.35
N ASP A 36 -5.22 8.05 -0.07
CA ASP A 36 -5.92 8.87 0.91
C ASP A 36 -5.27 10.25 1.04
N ARG A 37 -3.92 10.29 1.03
CA ARG A 37 -3.17 11.53 1.18
C ARG A 37 -1.81 11.43 0.48
N VAL A 38 -1.45 12.46 -0.29
CA VAL A 38 -0.14 12.64 -0.92
C VAL A 38 0.48 13.92 -0.34
N GLU A 39 1.59 13.79 0.34
CA GLU A 39 2.35 14.89 0.95
C GLU A 39 3.49 15.30 0.02
N ARG A 40 3.50 16.56 -0.41
CA ARG A 40 4.52 17.11 -1.29
C ARG A 40 5.69 17.63 -0.46
N LEU A 41 6.87 17.14 -0.74
CA LEU A 41 8.08 17.37 0.06
C LEU A 41 9.05 18.36 -0.62
N GLY A 42 8.64 18.90 -1.77
CA GLY A 42 9.47 19.78 -2.58
C GLY A 42 10.37 19.02 -3.55
N PRO A 43 11.16 19.76 -4.35
CA PRO A 43 11.97 19.17 -5.41
C PRO A 43 13.11 18.32 -4.86
N ASP A 44 13.41 17.26 -5.58
CA ASP A 44 14.64 16.50 -5.38
C ASP A 44 15.85 17.36 -5.72
N PRO A 45 16.87 17.42 -4.86
CA PRO A 45 18.01 18.33 -5.06
C PRO A 45 18.87 17.95 -6.28
N VAL A 46 18.79 16.72 -6.76
CA VAL A 46 19.58 16.21 -7.89
C VAL A 46 18.74 16.14 -9.16
N ALA A 47 17.58 15.49 -9.08
CA ALA A 47 16.70 15.28 -10.23
C ALA A 47 15.81 16.49 -10.54
N GLY A 48 15.63 17.41 -9.60
CA GLY A 48 14.72 18.56 -9.74
C GLY A 48 13.23 18.19 -9.78
N ALA A 49 12.91 16.90 -9.81
CA ALA A 49 11.55 16.41 -9.79
C ALA A 49 10.93 16.55 -8.40
N GLU A 50 9.62 16.77 -8.33
CA GLU A 50 8.92 16.85 -7.06
C GLU A 50 8.93 15.49 -6.35
N ARG A 51 9.23 15.49 -5.04
CA ARG A 51 9.15 14.31 -4.20
C ARG A 51 7.82 14.27 -3.45
N VAL A 52 7.25 13.08 -3.33
CA VAL A 52 6.01 12.90 -2.60
C VAL A 52 6.08 11.70 -1.66
N ARG A 53 5.44 11.85 -0.51
CA ARG A 53 5.17 10.74 0.40
C ARG A 53 3.71 10.34 0.28
N VAL A 54 3.48 9.07 0.05
CA VAL A 54 2.11 8.52 0.04
C VAL A 54 1.72 8.07 1.45
N VAL A 55 0.50 8.39 1.84
CA VAL A 55 -0.03 8.10 3.17
C VAL A 55 -1.37 7.42 3.05
N ASP A 56 -1.51 6.33 3.79
CA ASP A 56 -2.75 5.58 3.91
C ASP A 56 -3.23 5.63 5.36
N LEU A 57 -4.47 6.07 5.56
CA LEU A 57 -5.07 6.31 6.87
C LEU A 57 -5.82 5.08 7.36
N LYS A 58 -5.43 4.54 8.50
CA LYS A 58 -6.02 3.35 9.10
C LYS A 58 -6.84 3.69 10.35
N THR A 59 -8.08 3.23 10.41
CA THR A 59 -8.94 3.35 11.60
C THR A 59 -8.72 2.23 12.60
N SER A 60 -7.98 1.19 12.23
CA SER A 60 -7.66 0.05 13.08
C SER A 60 -6.92 0.46 14.36
N LYS A 61 -7.18 -0.27 15.45
CA LYS A 61 -6.47 -0.13 16.73
C LYS A 61 -5.18 -0.96 16.80
N ASN A 62 -4.99 -1.87 15.85
CA ASN A 62 -3.88 -2.82 15.83
C ASN A 62 -2.95 -2.48 14.65
N PRO A 63 -1.89 -1.69 14.87
CA PRO A 63 -0.89 -1.44 13.86
C PRO A 63 -0.15 -2.72 13.48
N VAL A 64 0.23 -2.85 12.22
CA VAL A 64 1.18 -3.90 11.80
C VAL A 64 2.53 -3.66 12.45
N SER A 65 3.40 -4.69 12.47
CA SER A 65 4.79 -4.52 12.90
C SER A 65 5.54 -3.55 11.95
N GLU A 66 6.70 -3.06 12.39
CA GLU A 66 7.55 -2.25 11.51
C GLU A 66 8.09 -3.07 10.33
N ASP A 67 8.42 -4.34 10.58
CA ASP A 67 8.90 -5.24 9.53
C ASP A 67 7.81 -5.54 8.49
N ASP A 68 6.56 -5.79 8.92
CA ASP A 68 5.44 -5.97 8.00
C ASP A 68 5.15 -4.71 7.17
N ALA A 69 5.39 -3.53 7.74
CA ALA A 69 5.23 -2.28 7.01
C ALA A 69 6.27 -2.09 5.91
N ARG A 70 7.51 -2.56 6.13
CA ARG A 70 8.59 -2.47 5.12
C ARG A 70 8.24 -3.20 3.83
N THR A 71 7.47 -4.28 3.91
CA THR A 71 7.05 -5.09 2.75
C THR A 71 5.54 -5.00 2.50
N ASN A 72 4.89 -3.94 2.98
CA ASN A 72 3.45 -3.76 2.80
C ASN A 72 3.10 -3.58 1.32
N ALA A 73 2.31 -4.50 0.78
CA ALA A 73 1.95 -4.54 -0.64
C ALA A 73 1.15 -3.32 -1.11
N GLN A 74 0.28 -2.76 -0.26
CA GLN A 74 -0.51 -1.58 -0.61
C GLN A 74 0.39 -0.35 -0.77
N LEU A 75 1.28 -0.11 0.19
CA LEU A 75 2.23 1.01 0.12
C LEU A 75 3.20 0.86 -1.06
N ALA A 76 3.69 -0.36 -1.30
CA ALA A 76 4.53 -0.67 -2.45
C ALA A 76 3.83 -0.34 -3.78
N THR A 77 2.59 -0.78 -3.93
CA THR A 77 1.78 -0.52 -5.14
C THR A 77 1.59 0.98 -5.38
N TYR A 78 1.32 1.76 -4.32
CA TYR A 78 1.20 3.21 -4.43
C TYR A 78 2.51 3.86 -4.88
N GLN A 79 3.64 3.47 -4.30
CA GLN A 79 4.94 4.02 -4.67
C GLN A 79 5.32 3.66 -6.12
N VAL A 80 5.10 2.43 -6.54
CA VAL A 80 5.32 1.99 -7.94
C VAL A 80 4.41 2.77 -8.91
N ALA A 81 3.15 3.02 -8.53
CA ALA A 81 2.25 3.83 -9.36
C ALA A 81 2.71 5.28 -9.47
N VAL A 82 3.21 5.89 -8.39
CA VAL A 82 3.79 7.23 -8.41
C VAL A 82 5.02 7.30 -9.31
N GLU A 83 5.94 6.35 -9.17
CA GLU A 83 7.16 6.24 -9.99
C GLU A 83 6.85 6.08 -11.48
N ALA A 84 5.80 5.34 -11.81
CA ALA A 84 5.31 5.17 -13.18
C ALA A 84 4.50 6.36 -13.72
N GLY A 85 4.48 7.50 -13.01
CA GLY A 85 3.78 8.72 -13.45
C GLY A 85 2.25 8.67 -13.26
N GLY A 86 1.76 7.83 -12.35
CA GLY A 86 0.33 7.65 -12.12
C GLY A 86 -0.41 8.84 -11.48
N LEU A 87 0.31 9.86 -11.03
CA LEU A 87 -0.28 11.10 -10.53
C LEU A 87 -0.39 12.13 -11.67
N GLU A 88 -1.40 12.99 -11.62
CA GLU A 88 -1.60 14.08 -12.58
C GLU A 88 -0.38 15.02 -12.65
N ARG A 89 0.23 15.31 -11.51
CA ARG A 89 1.51 16.04 -11.42
C ARG A 89 2.61 14.99 -11.20
N PRO A 90 3.55 14.83 -12.15
CA PRO A 90 4.66 13.89 -12.03
C PRO A 90 5.47 14.12 -10.75
N ALA A 91 5.83 13.03 -10.08
CA ALA A 91 6.59 13.09 -8.85
C ALA A 91 7.43 11.81 -8.66
N LEU A 92 8.42 11.89 -7.79
CA LEU A 92 9.20 10.75 -7.33
C LEU A 92 8.69 10.29 -5.95
N PRO A 93 8.55 8.98 -5.71
CA PRO A 93 8.20 8.49 -4.38
C PRO A 93 9.36 8.73 -3.40
N ASP A 94 9.04 9.33 -2.25
CA ASP A 94 9.95 9.56 -1.11
C ASP A 94 9.43 8.83 0.13
N GLY A 95 9.05 7.60 -0.08
CA GLY A 95 8.52 6.71 0.93
C GLY A 95 7.00 6.74 1.07
N ALA A 96 6.53 5.86 1.95
CA ALA A 96 5.11 5.69 2.23
C ALA A 96 4.85 5.48 3.72
N ARG A 97 3.62 5.75 4.18
CA ARG A 97 3.22 5.58 5.58
C ARG A 97 1.83 4.99 5.73
N LEU A 98 1.69 4.08 6.69
CA LEU A 98 0.41 3.76 7.32
C LEU A 98 0.27 4.63 8.57
N VAL A 99 -0.83 5.37 8.67
CA VAL A 99 -1.12 6.24 9.81
C VAL A 99 -2.35 5.72 10.54
N TYR A 100 -2.14 5.12 11.71
CA TYR A 100 -3.19 4.49 12.51
C TYR A 100 -3.85 5.51 13.43
N LEU A 101 -5.01 5.99 13.03
CA LEU A 101 -5.83 6.94 13.81
C LEU A 101 -6.57 6.25 14.97
N GLY A 102 -6.75 4.92 14.88
CA GLY A 102 -7.36 4.11 15.95
C GLY A 102 -6.40 3.74 17.08
N ALA A 103 -5.08 3.86 16.88
CA ALA A 103 -4.04 3.46 17.80
C ALA A 103 -3.23 4.67 18.31
N GLY A 104 -2.49 4.46 19.43
CA GLY A 104 -1.67 5.48 20.07
C GLY A 104 -2.36 6.18 21.25
N SER A 105 -1.59 6.61 22.23
CA SER A 105 -2.06 7.28 23.46
C SER A 105 -2.13 8.81 23.30
N SER A 106 -1.07 9.43 22.76
CA SER A 106 -0.95 10.89 22.63
C SER A 106 -0.96 11.39 21.18
N GLY A 107 -0.98 10.47 20.19
CA GLY A 107 -0.98 10.78 18.78
C GLY A 107 -1.24 9.53 17.95
N PRO A 108 -1.29 9.62 16.61
CA PRO A 108 -1.42 8.45 15.77
C PRO A 108 -0.14 7.61 15.79
N THR A 109 -0.29 6.30 15.67
CA THR A 109 0.85 5.41 15.45
C THR A 109 1.15 5.39 13.94
N THR A 110 2.41 5.56 13.57
CA THR A 110 2.84 5.51 12.17
C THR A 110 3.72 4.30 11.91
N ARG A 111 3.66 3.78 10.68
CA ARG A 111 4.55 2.76 10.14
C ARG A 111 5.05 3.23 8.79
N ALA A 112 6.35 3.21 8.60
CA ALA A 112 6.98 3.74 7.40
C ALA A 112 7.49 2.63 6.48
N GLN A 113 7.50 2.93 5.19
CA GLN A 113 8.16 2.16 4.15
C GLN A 113 9.04 3.12 3.36
N VAL A 114 10.29 2.74 3.15
CA VAL A 114 11.24 3.52 2.35
C VAL A 114 10.83 3.54 0.87
N PRO A 115 11.34 4.48 0.06
CA PRO A 115 11.20 4.41 -1.39
C PRO A 115 11.71 3.06 -1.92
N PRO A 116 11.12 2.50 -3.00
CA PRO A 116 11.62 1.26 -3.59
C PRO A 116 13.11 1.30 -3.92
N ALA A 117 13.60 2.41 -4.42
CA ALA A 117 15.02 2.61 -4.77
C ALA A 117 15.98 2.52 -3.56
N GLU A 118 15.50 2.76 -2.34
CA GLU A 118 16.28 2.71 -1.09
C GLU A 118 16.08 1.39 -0.31
N ALA A 119 15.24 0.48 -0.81
CA ALA A 119 15.02 -0.80 -0.18
C ALA A 119 16.24 -1.72 -0.35
N GLU A 120 16.39 -2.73 0.49
CA GLU A 120 17.45 -3.75 0.39
C GLU A 120 17.46 -4.43 -0.98
N ASP A 121 16.28 -4.74 -1.52
CA ASP A 121 16.09 -5.09 -2.93
C ASP A 121 15.25 -4.02 -3.62
N PRO A 122 15.84 -3.14 -4.42
CA PRO A 122 15.10 -2.06 -5.09
C PRO A 122 14.02 -2.54 -6.09
N ARG A 123 14.08 -3.80 -6.52
CA ARG A 123 13.14 -4.36 -7.49
C ARG A 123 11.92 -5.02 -6.85
N TRP A 124 11.96 -5.29 -5.54
CA TRP A 124 10.96 -6.11 -4.86
C TRP A 124 9.50 -5.64 -5.09
N ALA A 125 9.27 -4.33 -5.08
CA ALA A 125 7.94 -3.74 -5.26
C ALA A 125 7.42 -3.94 -6.70
N HIS A 126 8.27 -3.73 -7.69
CA HIS A 126 7.95 -3.96 -9.10
C HIS A 126 7.73 -5.45 -9.37
N GLU A 127 8.56 -6.31 -8.80
CA GLU A 127 8.41 -7.77 -8.91
C GLU A 127 7.11 -8.25 -8.23
N LEU A 128 6.71 -7.62 -7.12
CA LEU A 128 5.42 -7.89 -6.49
C LEU A 128 4.27 -7.58 -7.46
N VAL A 129 4.28 -6.39 -8.08
CA VAL A 129 3.26 -5.98 -9.06
C VAL A 129 3.24 -6.93 -10.25
N ALA A 130 4.40 -7.28 -10.79
CA ALA A 130 4.52 -8.19 -11.93
C ALA A 130 3.97 -9.59 -11.59
N ARG A 131 4.35 -10.18 -10.45
CA ARG A 131 3.83 -11.48 -10.01
C ARG A 131 2.31 -11.49 -9.84
N VAL A 132 1.75 -10.41 -9.28
CA VAL A 132 0.30 -10.30 -9.13
C VAL A 132 -0.37 -10.22 -10.50
N ALA A 133 0.15 -9.41 -11.41
CA ALA A 133 -0.37 -9.28 -12.77
C ALA A 133 -0.33 -10.61 -13.53
N ASP A 134 0.78 -11.36 -13.42
CA ASP A 134 0.92 -12.67 -14.04
C ASP A 134 -0.06 -13.69 -13.45
N THR A 135 -0.25 -13.68 -12.14
CA THR A 135 -1.24 -14.53 -11.47
C THR A 135 -2.65 -14.21 -11.94
N MET A 136 -3.00 -12.92 -12.03
CA MET A 136 -4.33 -12.49 -12.48
C MET A 136 -4.59 -12.76 -13.96
N ALA A 137 -3.55 -12.78 -14.79
CA ALA A 137 -3.65 -13.11 -16.21
C ALA A 137 -3.71 -14.62 -16.47
N GLY A 138 -3.42 -15.44 -15.47
CA GLY A 138 -3.51 -16.89 -15.55
C GLY A 138 -4.94 -17.40 -15.46
N SER A 139 -5.14 -18.67 -15.82
CA SER A 139 -6.43 -19.38 -15.72
C SER A 139 -6.63 -20.12 -14.39
N CYS A 140 -5.59 -20.19 -13.55
CA CYS A 140 -5.61 -20.94 -12.29
C CYS A 140 -5.56 -19.98 -11.09
N PHE A 141 -6.53 -20.12 -10.19
CA PHE A 141 -6.62 -19.35 -8.95
C PHE A 141 -6.59 -20.29 -7.77
N ASP A 142 -5.38 -20.63 -7.32
CA ASP A 142 -5.19 -21.58 -6.23
C ASP A 142 -5.63 -21.00 -4.89
N ALA A 143 -6.42 -21.78 -4.13
CA ALA A 143 -6.68 -21.47 -2.74
C ALA A 143 -5.39 -21.62 -1.91
N ARG A 144 -5.15 -20.69 -0.97
CA ARG A 144 -3.98 -20.72 -0.08
C ARG A 144 -4.39 -20.57 1.37
N LEU A 145 -3.84 -21.42 2.23
CA LEU A 145 -4.01 -21.28 3.66
C LEU A 145 -3.32 -20.01 4.16
N ASN A 146 -4.03 -19.27 5.00
CA ASN A 146 -3.51 -18.05 5.61
C ASN A 146 -4.23 -17.82 6.98
N PRO A 147 -3.73 -16.92 7.83
CA PRO A 147 -4.34 -16.64 9.14
C PRO A 147 -5.80 -16.19 9.10
N GLY A 148 -6.27 -15.63 7.97
CA GLY A 148 -7.66 -15.21 7.77
C GLY A 148 -8.64 -16.35 7.46
N CYS A 149 -8.16 -17.59 7.23
CA CYS A 149 -9.01 -18.73 6.86
C CYS A 149 -10.09 -19.05 7.91
N GLY A 150 -9.82 -18.79 9.19
CA GLY A 150 -10.79 -18.99 10.27
C GLY A 150 -12.06 -18.14 10.14
N HIS A 151 -11.97 -16.99 9.52
CA HIS A 151 -13.06 -16.02 9.33
C HIS A 151 -13.46 -15.86 7.85
N CYS A 152 -12.96 -16.73 6.98
CA CYS A 152 -13.22 -16.66 5.55
C CYS A 152 -14.71 -16.95 5.25
N PRO A 153 -15.44 -16.06 4.57
CA PRO A 153 -16.87 -16.26 4.30
C PRO A 153 -17.14 -17.44 3.35
N VAL A 154 -16.14 -17.85 2.56
CA VAL A 154 -16.24 -19.00 1.64
C VAL A 154 -15.55 -20.26 2.17
N ARG A 155 -15.23 -20.31 3.46
CA ARG A 155 -14.52 -21.43 4.07
C ARG A 155 -15.16 -22.78 3.77
N ARG A 156 -16.50 -22.85 3.86
CA ARG A 156 -17.26 -24.11 3.64
C ARG A 156 -17.22 -24.63 2.20
N SER A 157 -16.85 -23.78 1.25
CA SER A 157 -16.69 -24.16 -0.16
C SER A 157 -15.23 -24.24 -0.59
N CYS A 158 -14.29 -24.00 0.34
CA CYS A 158 -12.86 -23.97 0.03
C CYS A 158 -12.31 -25.40 -0.04
N PRO A 159 -11.62 -25.79 -1.14
CA PRO A 159 -11.09 -27.15 -1.29
C PRO A 159 -9.97 -27.50 -0.29
N LEU A 160 -9.41 -26.49 0.39
CA LEU A 160 -8.38 -26.69 1.43
C LEU A 160 -8.97 -26.89 2.83
N GLN A 161 -10.30 -26.84 2.98
CA GLN A 161 -11.00 -27.08 4.25
C GLN A 161 -11.77 -28.38 4.15
N ASP A 162 -11.90 -29.10 5.26
CA ASP A 162 -12.54 -30.41 5.28
C ASP A 162 -14.00 -30.36 4.83
N GLU A 163 -14.72 -29.27 5.18
CA GLU A 163 -16.11 -29.07 4.76
C GLU A 163 -16.23 -28.84 3.24
N GLY A 164 -15.20 -28.23 2.59
CA GLY A 164 -15.21 -27.94 1.15
C GLY A 164 -14.72 -29.08 0.27
N ARG A 165 -13.92 -30.00 0.81
CA ARG A 165 -13.42 -31.18 0.07
C ARG A 165 -14.52 -32.11 -0.40
N GLN A 166 -15.67 -32.08 0.24
CA GLN A 166 -16.82 -32.93 -0.13
C GLN A 166 -17.53 -32.49 -1.41
N VAL A 167 -17.22 -31.30 -1.92
CA VAL A 167 -17.86 -30.71 -3.11
C VAL A 167 -17.05 -30.99 -4.40
N THR A 168 -15.83 -31.50 -4.27
CA THR A 168 -14.87 -31.68 -5.37
C THR A 168 -14.59 -33.15 -5.72
N GLN A 169 -15.38 -34.09 -5.24
CA GLN A 169 -15.33 -35.51 -5.60
C GLN A 169 -16.31 -35.87 -6.70
#